data_bf44f4dc0fd85d0d4a5d7d77c5651894
#
_entry.id   bf44f4dc0fd85d0d4a5d7d77c5651894
#
_cell.length_a   1.000
_cell.length_b   1.000
_cell.length_c   1.000
_cell.angle_alpha   90.00
_cell.angle_beta   90.00
_cell.angle_gamma   90.00
#
_symmetry.space_group_name_H-M   'P 1'
#
loop_
_entity.id
_entity.type
_entity.pdbx_description
1 polymer ?
#
loop_
_entity_poly.entity_id
_entity_poly.type
_entity_poly.pdbx_seq_one_letter_code
_entity_poly.pdbx_strand_id
1 'polypeptide(L)'
;YDKQAEKLVYVKGKEGACIYCHKETPTDDSLSIREASHFQCIGCHRDRMAKNQKAGPVDCVSCHDADFQAGIAVVENVPRIERHQPDVVLVRTGEESLPTDQRQGAMYPVPFDHRAHETYNDSCKVCHHASLESCSTCHTNAGKPEGDMVKLAQAMHRPTADASCIGCHQQAQTEPACAGCHAFRGTPTAANAGQQTCRACHMAPLPGHVKPDDSEATASVAKGLLQQRDLNVNTFASDRIPEKVTIGRLSERFEAAVFPHGKVLNALIDKTRDSKLAGYFHNEKGTLCQGCHHNSPPAENPPVCASCHSNTVEGSDAFRPGLLGAYHQQCIGCHEQMGIQKPAARDCNACHVEKNKG
;
A
#
# COMPACT_ATOMS: atom_id res chain seq x y z
N TYR A 1 19.60 11.95 18.74
CA TYR A 1 20.95 11.97 18.18
C TYR A 1 21.53 13.37 18.33
N ASP A 2 22.66 13.45 19.03
CA ASP A 2 23.42 14.71 19.14
C ASP A 2 24.37 14.80 17.94
N LYS A 3 24.13 15.79 17.07
CA LYS A 3 24.94 16.01 15.85
C LYS A 3 26.37 16.46 16.13
N GLN A 4 26.62 17.15 17.28
CA GLN A 4 27.95 17.60 17.65
C GLN A 4 28.79 16.47 18.26
N ALA A 5 28.13 15.58 19.00
CA ALA A 5 28.76 14.44 19.62
C ALA A 5 28.75 13.17 18.75
N GLU A 6 28.08 13.21 17.58
CA GLU A 6 27.87 12.09 16.63
C GLU A 6 27.35 10.81 17.29
N LYS A 7 26.55 10.93 18.34
CA LYS A 7 26.04 9.80 19.11
C LYS A 7 24.63 10.02 19.64
N LEU A 8 23.96 8.93 19.95
CA LEU A 8 22.71 8.94 20.70
C LEU A 8 23.00 9.36 22.16
N VAL A 9 22.32 10.41 22.61
CA VAL A 9 22.40 10.91 23.97
C VAL A 9 21.05 10.74 24.63
N TYR A 10 21.06 10.13 25.82
CA TYR A 10 19.83 9.99 26.62
C TYR A 10 19.42 11.35 27.17
N VAL A 11 18.18 11.73 26.91
CA VAL A 11 17.54 12.92 27.49
C VAL A 11 16.25 12.47 28.16
N LYS A 12 16.18 12.60 29.50
CA LYS A 12 14.99 12.21 30.26
C LYS A 12 13.75 12.95 29.79
N GLY A 13 12.68 12.23 29.53
CA GLY A 13 11.42 12.75 29.03
C GLY A 13 11.35 12.88 27.50
N LYS A 14 12.38 12.42 26.79
CA LYS A 14 12.42 12.33 25.32
C LYS A 14 12.63 10.91 24.83
N GLU A 15 12.28 9.93 25.65
CA GLU A 15 12.37 8.52 25.32
C GLU A 15 11.33 8.16 24.25
N GLY A 16 11.74 7.42 23.24
CA GLY A 16 10.84 6.89 22.20
C GLY A 16 10.66 5.39 22.31
N ALA A 17 9.57 4.86 21.78
CA ALA A 17 9.35 3.41 21.72
C ALA A 17 10.38 2.74 20.78
N CYS A 18 10.96 1.62 21.25
CA CYS A 18 11.98 0.88 20.48
C CYS A 18 11.49 0.49 19.08
N ILE A 19 10.19 0.19 18.94
CA ILE A 19 9.58 -0.24 17.67
C ILE A 19 9.64 0.83 16.56
N TYR A 20 9.94 2.08 16.87
CA TYR A 20 10.13 3.09 15.85
C TYR A 20 11.38 2.85 14.99
N CYS A 21 12.41 2.24 15.58
CA CYS A 21 13.66 1.93 14.90
C CYS A 21 13.89 0.44 14.69
N HIS A 22 13.43 -0.40 15.65
CA HIS A 22 13.59 -1.84 15.61
C HIS A 22 12.28 -2.50 15.15
N LYS A 23 12.31 -3.21 14.02
CA LYS A 23 11.16 -3.91 13.43
C LYS A 23 11.21 -5.41 13.78
N GLU A 24 10.23 -6.17 13.32
CA GLU A 24 10.20 -7.63 13.58
C GLU A 24 11.40 -8.35 12.95
N THR A 25 11.79 -7.93 11.75
CA THR A 25 12.95 -8.48 11.03
C THR A 25 14.17 -7.58 11.22
N PRO A 26 15.36 -8.14 11.50
CA PRO A 26 16.59 -7.36 11.57
C PRO A 26 17.01 -6.86 10.18
N THR A 27 17.75 -5.75 10.15
CA THR A 27 18.40 -5.22 8.95
C THR A 27 19.90 -5.14 9.19
N ASP A 28 20.70 -4.80 8.15
CA ASP A 28 22.14 -4.66 8.28
C ASP A 28 22.57 -3.62 9.33
N ASP A 29 21.71 -2.62 9.60
CA ASP A 29 22.02 -1.52 10.52
C ASP A 29 21.20 -1.55 11.80
N SER A 30 20.25 -2.48 11.94
CA SER A 30 19.30 -2.49 13.07
C SER A 30 18.94 -3.92 13.46
N LEU A 31 19.08 -4.21 14.74
CA LEU A 31 18.59 -5.46 15.34
C LEU A 31 17.07 -5.52 15.23
N SER A 32 16.51 -6.73 15.18
CA SER A 32 15.07 -6.92 15.35
C SER A 32 14.60 -6.37 16.70
N ILE A 33 13.31 -6.02 16.82
CA ILE A 33 12.73 -5.54 18.08
C ILE A 33 12.94 -6.58 19.20
N ARG A 34 12.85 -7.88 18.88
CA ARG A 34 13.11 -8.97 19.81
C ARG A 34 14.55 -8.96 20.33
N GLU A 35 15.52 -8.90 19.41
CA GLU A 35 16.95 -8.92 19.77
C GLU A 35 17.34 -7.64 20.50
N ALA A 36 16.90 -6.48 20.04
CA ALA A 36 17.17 -5.19 20.68
C ALA A 36 16.60 -5.15 22.11
N SER A 37 15.37 -5.62 22.31
CA SER A 37 14.74 -5.65 23.61
C SER A 37 15.47 -6.61 24.57
N HIS A 38 15.78 -7.83 24.14
CA HIS A 38 16.54 -8.78 24.96
C HIS A 38 17.92 -8.26 25.31
N PHE A 39 18.65 -7.72 24.33
CA PHE A 39 19.98 -7.18 24.57
C PHE A 39 19.96 -6.02 25.58
N GLN A 40 19.09 -5.04 25.37
CA GLN A 40 19.05 -3.84 26.20
C GLN A 40 18.42 -4.11 27.58
N CYS A 41 17.28 -4.78 27.65
CA CYS A 41 16.61 -5.01 28.94
C CYS A 41 17.42 -5.95 29.82
N ILE A 42 17.78 -7.13 29.31
CA ILE A 42 18.51 -8.14 30.10
C ILE A 42 19.92 -7.65 30.45
N GLY A 43 20.61 -7.01 29.48
CA GLY A 43 21.94 -6.43 29.71
C GLY A 43 21.92 -5.40 30.81
N CYS A 44 21.02 -4.42 30.73
CA CYS A 44 20.85 -3.37 31.73
C CYS A 44 20.47 -3.96 33.12
N HIS A 45 19.54 -4.92 33.16
CA HIS A 45 19.13 -5.54 34.44
C HIS A 45 20.29 -6.29 35.08
N ARG A 46 21.07 -7.06 34.31
CA ARG A 46 22.27 -7.76 34.81
C ARG A 46 23.33 -6.80 35.34
N ASP A 47 23.60 -5.71 34.60
CA ASP A 47 24.57 -4.69 35.03
C ASP A 47 24.17 -4.02 36.34
N ARG A 48 22.87 -3.72 36.50
CA ARG A 48 22.36 -3.14 37.74
C ARG A 48 22.41 -4.11 38.92
N MET A 49 22.04 -5.39 38.65
CA MET A 49 22.15 -6.45 39.67
C MET A 49 23.60 -6.64 40.11
N ALA A 50 24.55 -6.66 39.18
CA ALA A 50 25.98 -6.75 39.50
C ALA A 50 26.49 -5.58 40.40
N LYS A 51 25.83 -4.41 40.26
CA LYS A 51 26.12 -3.21 41.08
C LYS A 51 25.26 -3.14 42.37
N ASN A 52 24.54 -4.21 42.72
CA ASN A 52 23.59 -4.26 43.85
C ASN A 52 22.51 -3.15 43.81
N GLN A 53 22.10 -2.76 42.58
CA GLN A 53 21.04 -1.79 42.36
C GLN A 53 19.71 -2.49 42.04
N LYS A 54 18.59 -1.83 42.35
CA LYS A 54 17.27 -2.32 41.98
C LYS A 54 17.19 -2.51 40.46
N ALA A 55 16.81 -3.70 40.00
CA ALA A 55 16.68 -4.06 38.61
C ALA A 55 15.39 -4.86 38.38
N GLY A 56 14.95 -4.94 37.14
CA GLY A 56 13.90 -5.87 36.73
C GLY A 56 14.40 -7.30 36.59
N PRO A 57 13.51 -8.24 36.21
CA PRO A 57 13.87 -9.64 36.03
C PRO A 57 14.80 -9.85 34.81
N VAL A 58 15.50 -11.00 34.82
CA VAL A 58 16.37 -11.42 33.71
C VAL A 58 15.99 -12.78 33.14
N ASP A 59 14.99 -13.42 33.70
CA ASP A 59 14.46 -14.71 33.28
C ASP A 59 13.28 -14.55 32.30
N CYS A 60 13.02 -15.60 31.51
CA CYS A 60 12.02 -15.57 30.45
C CYS A 60 10.59 -15.41 31.01
N VAL A 61 10.29 -16.14 32.08
CA VAL A 61 8.93 -16.24 32.66
C VAL A 61 8.49 -14.90 33.21
N SER A 62 9.34 -14.25 34.00
CA SER A 62 9.03 -12.94 34.62
C SER A 62 8.80 -11.81 33.60
N CYS A 63 9.24 -11.97 32.34
CA CYS A 63 9.00 -11.00 31.30
C CYS A 63 7.88 -11.44 30.31
N HIS A 64 7.66 -12.75 30.13
CA HIS A 64 6.73 -13.29 29.15
C HIS A 64 5.47 -13.94 29.73
N ASP A 65 5.36 -14.04 31.04
CA ASP A 65 4.15 -14.51 31.71
C ASP A 65 3.06 -13.41 31.66
N ALA A 66 1.85 -13.78 31.26
CA ALA A 66 0.76 -12.83 31.08
C ALA A 66 0.27 -12.22 32.39
N ASP A 67 0.26 -13.00 33.49
CA ASP A 67 -0.18 -12.53 34.82
C ASP A 67 0.84 -11.56 35.39
N PHE A 68 2.12 -11.84 35.21
CA PHE A 68 3.19 -10.93 35.61
C PHE A 68 3.14 -9.61 34.80
N GLN A 69 2.94 -9.69 33.51
CA GLN A 69 2.81 -8.51 32.64
C GLN A 69 1.61 -7.64 33.02
N ALA A 70 0.49 -8.25 33.41
CA ALA A 70 -0.69 -7.52 33.85
C ALA A 70 -0.44 -6.63 35.09
N GLY A 71 0.55 -6.98 35.90
CA GLY A 71 0.99 -6.20 37.07
C GLY A 71 1.95 -5.05 36.76
N ILE A 72 2.46 -4.96 35.52
CA ILE A 72 3.39 -3.89 35.11
C ILE A 72 2.59 -2.66 34.65
N ALA A 73 2.86 -1.50 35.24
CA ALA A 73 2.25 -0.25 34.81
C ALA A 73 2.67 0.09 33.36
N VAL A 74 1.69 0.19 32.48
CA VAL A 74 1.92 0.61 31.09
C VAL A 74 2.10 2.11 31.04
N VAL A 75 3.19 2.57 30.43
CA VAL A 75 3.40 4.00 30.14
C VAL A 75 2.63 4.33 28.87
N GLU A 76 1.52 5.03 29.04
CA GLU A 76 0.74 5.53 27.91
C GLU A 76 1.46 6.71 27.24
N ASN A 77 1.25 6.87 25.94
CA ASN A 77 1.75 8.00 25.15
C ASN A 77 3.28 8.20 25.24
N VAL A 78 4.05 7.11 25.13
CA VAL A 78 5.51 7.21 25.03
C VAL A 78 5.87 8.13 23.86
N PRO A 79 6.60 9.24 24.12
CA PRO A 79 6.90 10.20 23.07
C PRO A 79 7.81 9.57 22.01
N ARG A 80 7.61 9.98 20.78
CA ARG A 80 8.48 9.58 19.69
C ARG A 80 9.82 10.30 19.81
N ILE A 81 10.92 9.57 19.59
CA ILE A 81 12.24 10.19 19.51
C ILE A 81 12.23 11.21 18.36
N GLU A 82 12.70 12.43 18.62
CA GLU A 82 12.91 13.43 17.58
C GLU A 82 13.98 12.93 16.61
N ARG A 83 13.57 12.67 15.36
CA ARG A 83 14.46 12.15 14.32
C ARG A 83 14.92 13.22 13.35
N HIS A 84 14.58 14.48 13.62
CA HIS A 84 14.84 15.63 12.75
C HIS A 84 14.37 15.44 11.29
N GLN A 85 13.30 14.65 11.12
CA GLN A 85 12.67 14.38 9.84
C GLN A 85 11.20 14.81 9.89
N PRO A 86 10.67 15.40 8.83
CA PRO A 86 9.28 15.81 8.78
C PRO A 86 8.34 14.60 8.77
N ASP A 87 7.21 14.69 9.47
CA ASP A 87 6.17 13.65 9.45
C ASP A 87 5.39 13.64 8.12
N VAL A 88 5.26 14.80 7.50
CA VAL A 88 4.60 14.99 6.20
C VAL A 88 5.44 15.90 5.34
N VAL A 89 5.60 15.57 4.08
CA VAL A 89 6.32 16.38 3.10
C VAL A 89 5.51 16.56 1.82
N LEU A 90 5.78 17.63 1.12
CA LEU A 90 5.28 17.84 -0.24
C LEU A 90 6.42 17.53 -1.22
N VAL A 91 6.36 16.35 -1.84
CA VAL A 91 7.36 15.95 -2.85
C VAL A 91 7.16 16.76 -4.12
N ARG A 92 8.21 17.43 -4.59
CA ARG A 92 8.17 18.41 -5.69
C ARG A 92 9.25 18.12 -6.72
N THR A 93 9.02 18.57 -7.94
CA THR A 93 10.00 18.50 -9.02
C THR A 93 11.07 19.61 -8.93
N GLY A 94 10.80 20.65 -8.16
CA GLY A 94 11.60 21.88 -8.15
C GLY A 94 11.23 22.90 -9.23
N GLU A 95 10.35 22.52 -10.17
CA GLU A 95 9.89 23.42 -11.25
C GLU A 95 8.79 24.37 -10.80
N GLU A 96 8.25 24.18 -9.59
CA GLU A 96 7.21 25.04 -9.01
C GLU A 96 7.72 26.47 -8.77
N SER A 97 9.03 26.66 -8.71
CA SER A 97 9.68 27.99 -8.63
C SER A 97 9.74 28.73 -9.98
N LEU A 98 9.49 28.02 -11.10
CA LEU A 98 9.48 28.62 -12.42
C LEU A 98 8.20 29.45 -12.63
N PRO A 99 8.24 30.51 -13.47
CA PRO A 99 7.05 31.20 -13.93
C PRO A 99 6.02 30.25 -14.56
N THR A 100 4.74 30.57 -14.43
CA THR A 100 3.64 29.67 -14.84
C THR A 100 3.69 29.30 -16.32
N ASP A 101 4.17 30.20 -17.17
CA ASP A 101 4.37 29.99 -18.61
C ASP A 101 5.51 29.01 -18.94
N GLN A 102 6.43 28.80 -18.01
CA GLN A 102 7.55 27.85 -18.13
C GLN A 102 7.28 26.48 -17.48
N ARG A 103 6.13 26.31 -16.83
CA ARG A 103 5.72 25.04 -16.17
C ARG A 103 5.02 24.07 -17.12
N GLN A 104 5.31 24.10 -18.41
CA GLN A 104 4.65 23.22 -19.38
C GLN A 104 4.89 21.74 -19.04
N GLY A 105 3.80 21.03 -18.71
CA GLY A 105 3.83 19.61 -18.40
C GLY A 105 4.24 19.26 -16.99
N ALA A 106 4.49 20.22 -16.10
CA ALA A 106 4.79 19.95 -14.70
C ALA A 106 3.57 19.34 -13.99
N MET A 107 3.74 18.17 -13.40
CA MET A 107 2.72 17.55 -12.55
C MET A 107 2.61 18.28 -11.21
N TYR A 108 1.44 18.22 -10.59
CA TYR A 108 1.25 18.76 -9.26
C TYR A 108 2.17 18.06 -8.25
N PRO A 109 2.59 18.77 -7.17
CA PRO A 109 3.37 18.16 -6.12
C PRO A 109 2.57 17.04 -5.42
N VAL A 110 3.30 16.08 -4.83
CA VAL A 110 2.70 14.90 -4.18
C VAL A 110 2.75 15.06 -2.67
N PRO A 111 1.61 15.09 -1.97
CA PRO A 111 1.60 15.02 -0.52
C PRO A 111 2.01 13.62 -0.07
N PHE A 112 3.02 13.54 0.78
CA PHE A 112 3.59 12.29 1.24
C PHE A 112 3.57 12.22 2.76
N ASP A 113 2.87 11.22 3.31
CA ASP A 113 2.87 10.90 4.73
C ASP A 113 4.10 10.04 5.06
N HIS A 114 5.21 10.73 5.33
CA HIS A 114 6.48 10.10 5.65
C HIS A 114 6.35 9.21 6.89
N ARG A 115 5.65 9.70 7.93
CA ARG A 115 5.43 8.95 9.17
C ARG A 115 4.66 7.65 8.97
N ALA A 116 3.60 7.65 8.15
CA ALA A 116 2.87 6.44 7.85
C ALA A 116 3.75 5.43 7.10
N HIS A 117 4.53 5.87 6.11
CA HIS A 117 5.42 5.00 5.36
C HIS A 117 6.52 4.36 6.22
N GLU A 118 7.01 5.07 7.22
CA GLU A 118 7.96 4.50 8.19
C GLU A 118 7.39 3.34 9.01
N THR A 119 6.07 3.33 9.25
CA THR A 119 5.42 2.23 9.98
C THR A 119 5.24 0.96 9.14
N TYR A 120 5.28 1.09 7.82
CA TYR A 120 5.09 -0.03 6.89
C TYR A 120 6.39 -0.55 6.28
N ASN A 121 7.54 0.03 6.63
CA ASN A 121 8.83 -0.35 6.08
C ASN A 121 9.79 -0.71 7.21
N ASP A 122 10.62 -1.72 6.97
CA ASP A 122 11.56 -2.26 7.96
C ASP A 122 12.77 -1.36 8.17
N SER A 123 13.09 -0.52 7.19
CA SER A 123 14.28 0.33 7.22
C SER A 123 14.07 1.61 6.43
N CYS A 124 14.72 2.70 6.86
CA CYS A 124 14.81 3.94 6.09
C CYS A 124 15.47 3.71 4.71
N LYS A 125 16.35 2.71 4.60
CA LYS A 125 17.08 2.37 3.37
C LYS A 125 16.20 1.82 2.26
N VAL A 126 14.99 1.37 2.54
CA VAL A 126 14.02 0.97 1.51
C VAL A 126 13.80 2.10 0.50
N CYS A 127 13.76 3.35 0.97
CA CYS A 127 13.63 4.54 0.13
C CYS A 127 14.94 5.32 0.01
N HIS A 128 15.67 5.49 1.13
CA HIS A 128 16.90 6.28 1.22
C HIS A 128 18.14 5.38 1.00
N HIS A 129 18.32 4.88 -0.22
CA HIS A 129 19.33 3.87 -0.52
C HIS A 129 20.79 4.34 -0.43
N ALA A 130 21.07 5.63 -0.55
CA ALA A 130 22.42 6.19 -0.47
C ALA A 130 22.65 7.06 0.77
N SER A 131 21.69 7.95 1.08
CA SER A 131 21.73 8.85 2.23
C SER A 131 20.32 9.22 2.68
N LEU A 132 20.15 9.80 3.85
CA LEU A 132 18.85 10.26 4.36
C LEU A 132 18.38 11.60 3.74
N GLU A 133 19.03 12.03 2.67
CA GLU A 133 18.65 13.24 1.93
C GLU A 133 17.39 12.99 1.06
N SER A 134 16.76 14.08 0.60
CA SER A 134 15.64 13.97 -0.33
C SER A 134 16.08 13.37 -1.67
N CYS A 135 15.19 12.63 -2.32
CA CYS A 135 15.49 12.02 -3.62
C CYS A 135 15.95 13.04 -4.66
N SER A 136 15.41 14.29 -4.62
CA SER A 136 15.77 15.37 -5.52
C SER A 136 17.20 15.91 -5.32
N THR A 137 17.85 15.58 -4.23
CA THR A 137 19.26 15.92 -3.99
C THR A 137 20.19 15.22 -4.97
N CYS A 138 19.90 13.96 -5.28
CA CYS A 138 20.67 13.12 -6.22
C CYS A 138 19.95 12.95 -7.56
N HIS A 139 18.63 12.78 -7.57
CA HIS A 139 17.81 12.62 -8.78
C HIS A 139 17.18 13.94 -9.19
N THR A 140 17.78 14.63 -10.14
CA THR A 140 17.23 15.88 -10.68
C THR A 140 16.37 15.61 -11.92
N ASN A 141 15.65 16.63 -12.42
CA ASN A 141 14.87 16.51 -13.65
C ASN A 141 15.72 16.19 -14.87
N ALA A 142 16.95 16.70 -14.92
CA ALA A 142 17.90 16.41 -16.00
C ALA A 142 18.68 15.11 -15.80
N GLY A 143 18.73 14.59 -14.59
CA GLY A 143 19.67 13.59 -14.14
C GLY A 143 20.99 14.22 -13.67
N LYS A 144 21.74 13.54 -12.79
CA LYS A 144 23.01 14.00 -12.26
C LYS A 144 23.87 12.79 -11.86
N PRO A 145 25.22 12.90 -11.91
CA PRO A 145 26.13 11.76 -11.66
C PRO A 145 25.93 11.11 -10.29
N GLU A 146 25.65 11.89 -9.24
CA GLU A 146 25.42 11.39 -7.88
C GLU A 146 24.17 10.51 -7.76
N GLY A 147 23.27 10.57 -8.72
CA GLY A 147 22.09 9.72 -8.85
C GLY A 147 22.17 8.80 -10.07
N ASP A 148 23.37 8.41 -10.51
CA ASP A 148 23.58 7.54 -11.67
C ASP A 148 22.85 7.99 -12.94
N MET A 149 22.72 9.31 -13.14
CA MET A 149 21.97 9.95 -14.22
C MET A 149 20.47 9.59 -14.25
N VAL A 150 19.95 8.92 -13.21
CA VAL A 150 18.52 8.61 -13.08
C VAL A 150 17.77 9.90 -12.78
N LYS A 151 16.81 10.24 -13.66
CA LYS A 151 15.97 11.43 -13.49
C LYS A 151 14.99 11.24 -12.35
N LEU A 152 14.59 12.36 -11.72
CA LEU A 152 13.62 12.33 -10.59
C LEU A 152 12.32 11.61 -10.95
N ALA A 153 11.76 11.87 -12.13
CA ALA A 153 10.56 11.17 -12.60
C ALA A 153 10.78 9.65 -12.70
N GLN A 154 11.96 9.21 -13.14
CA GLN A 154 12.29 7.78 -13.19
C GLN A 154 12.48 7.17 -11.80
N ALA A 155 13.16 7.89 -10.90
CA ALA A 155 13.35 7.44 -9.52
C ALA A 155 12.01 7.23 -8.81
N MET A 156 11.00 8.08 -9.07
CA MET A 156 9.68 8.00 -8.44
C MET A 156 8.72 7.00 -9.10
N HIS A 157 8.85 6.75 -10.41
CA HIS A 157 7.84 6.02 -11.19
C HIS A 157 8.32 4.70 -11.80
N ARG A 158 9.57 4.28 -11.59
CA ARG A 158 10.07 3.01 -12.17
C ARG A 158 9.40 1.81 -11.53
N PRO A 159 8.59 1.01 -12.28
CA PRO A 159 7.83 -0.12 -11.70
C PRO A 159 8.70 -1.26 -11.16
N THR A 160 9.93 -1.37 -11.65
CA THR A 160 10.87 -2.45 -11.29
C THR A 160 11.88 -2.03 -10.21
N ALA A 161 11.70 -0.87 -9.60
CA ALA A 161 12.60 -0.38 -8.56
C ALA A 161 11.87 -0.31 -7.21
N ASP A 162 12.27 -1.13 -6.25
CA ASP A 162 11.64 -1.21 -4.92
C ASP A 162 11.69 0.11 -4.16
N ALA A 163 12.73 0.92 -4.41
CA ALA A 163 12.85 2.27 -3.84
C ALA A 163 11.94 3.32 -4.50
N SER A 164 11.25 3.00 -5.60
CA SER A 164 10.29 3.92 -6.22
C SER A 164 8.90 3.81 -5.62
N CYS A 165 8.13 4.90 -5.63
CA CYS A 165 6.74 4.87 -5.18
C CYS A 165 5.92 3.81 -5.94
N ILE A 166 6.01 3.82 -7.28
CA ILE A 166 5.24 2.89 -8.13
C ILE A 166 5.71 1.45 -7.95
N GLY A 167 7.02 1.19 -7.86
CA GLY A 167 7.54 -0.16 -7.70
C GLY A 167 7.09 -0.79 -6.37
N CYS A 168 7.26 -0.08 -5.26
CA CYS A 168 6.81 -0.54 -3.95
C CYS A 168 5.27 -0.75 -3.91
N HIS A 169 4.49 0.21 -4.41
CA HIS A 169 3.03 0.07 -4.47
C HIS A 169 2.57 -1.07 -5.37
N GLN A 170 3.29 -1.38 -6.45
CA GLN A 170 3.01 -2.56 -7.28
C GLN A 170 3.35 -3.86 -6.58
N GLN A 171 4.45 -3.89 -5.82
CA GLN A 171 4.78 -5.06 -5.02
C GLN A 171 3.67 -5.36 -4.01
N ALA A 172 3.14 -4.35 -3.32
CA ALA A 172 2.01 -4.51 -2.40
C ALA A 172 0.76 -5.09 -3.08
N GLN A 173 0.56 -4.86 -4.39
CA GLN A 173 -0.56 -5.45 -5.15
C GLN A 173 -0.40 -6.96 -5.38
N THR A 174 0.80 -7.53 -5.20
CA THR A 174 1.04 -8.97 -5.33
C THR A 174 0.72 -9.75 -4.05
N GLU A 175 0.44 -9.07 -2.96
CA GLU A 175 0.02 -9.72 -1.72
C GLU A 175 -1.29 -10.49 -1.91
N PRO A 176 -1.49 -11.64 -1.25
CA PRO A 176 -2.69 -12.47 -1.44
C PRO A 176 -4.02 -11.74 -1.25
N ALA A 177 -4.06 -10.71 -0.40
CA ALA A 177 -5.27 -9.91 -0.19
C ALA A 177 -5.66 -9.06 -1.41
N CYS A 178 -4.69 -8.72 -2.27
CA CYS A 178 -4.82 -7.78 -3.38
C CYS A 178 -4.69 -8.48 -4.75
N ALA A 179 -3.85 -9.50 -4.83
CA ALA A 179 -3.44 -10.17 -6.07
C ALA A 179 -4.60 -10.72 -6.90
N GLY A 180 -5.69 -11.18 -6.27
CA GLY A 180 -6.85 -11.72 -6.98
C GLY A 180 -7.48 -10.77 -7.99
N CYS A 181 -7.42 -9.46 -7.73
CA CYS A 181 -7.90 -8.43 -8.65
C CYS A 181 -6.76 -7.84 -9.47
N HIS A 182 -5.62 -7.54 -8.83
CA HIS A 182 -4.52 -6.84 -9.46
C HIS A 182 -3.70 -7.67 -10.44
N ALA A 183 -3.61 -9.00 -10.26
CA ALA A 183 -2.87 -9.90 -11.16
C ALA A 183 -3.42 -9.89 -12.61
N PHE A 184 -4.70 -9.56 -12.80
CA PHE A 184 -5.36 -9.53 -14.12
C PHE A 184 -5.44 -8.13 -14.72
N ARG A 185 -5.00 -7.12 -13.98
CA ARG A 185 -4.92 -5.75 -14.48
C ARG A 185 -3.48 -5.49 -14.90
N GLY A 186 -3.28 -5.26 -16.19
CA GLY A 186 -1.97 -4.83 -16.67
C GLY A 186 -1.51 -3.58 -15.92
N THR A 187 -0.21 -3.49 -15.66
CA THR A 187 0.40 -2.30 -15.07
C THR A 187 0.04 -1.07 -15.89
N PRO A 188 -0.55 -0.02 -15.31
CA PRO A 188 -0.76 1.22 -16.02
C PRO A 188 0.59 1.77 -16.48
N THR A 189 0.79 1.87 -17.78
CA THR A 189 1.93 2.59 -18.36
C THR A 189 1.57 4.06 -18.50
N ALA A 190 2.57 4.93 -18.59
CA ALA A 190 2.32 6.37 -18.82
C ALA A 190 1.48 6.61 -20.09
N ALA A 191 1.50 5.70 -21.06
CA ALA A 191 0.75 5.79 -22.31
C ALA A 191 -0.74 5.43 -22.14
N ASN A 192 -1.11 4.58 -21.17
CA ASN A 192 -2.50 4.12 -20.94
C ASN A 192 -3.06 4.50 -19.56
N ALA A 193 -2.27 5.15 -18.72
CA ALA A 193 -2.72 5.71 -17.46
C ALA A 193 -3.55 6.96 -17.73
N GLY A 194 -4.85 6.91 -17.44
CA GLY A 194 -5.70 8.10 -17.49
C GLY A 194 -5.26 9.16 -16.47
N GLN A 195 -5.64 10.41 -16.67
CA GLN A 195 -5.34 11.51 -15.72
C GLN A 195 -5.77 11.22 -14.28
N GLN A 196 -6.82 10.44 -14.09
CA GLN A 196 -7.29 10.02 -12.74
C GLN A 196 -6.24 9.20 -11.98
N THR A 197 -5.50 8.33 -12.69
CA THR A 197 -4.42 7.54 -12.07
C THR A 197 -3.29 8.44 -11.56
N CYS A 198 -2.91 9.44 -12.32
CA CYS A 198 -1.88 10.41 -11.91
C CYS A 198 -2.37 11.27 -10.74
N ARG A 199 -3.63 11.70 -10.76
CA ARG A 199 -4.24 12.53 -9.71
C ARG A 199 -4.40 11.81 -8.37
N ALA A 200 -4.32 10.50 -8.36
CA ALA A 200 -4.28 9.75 -7.10
C ALA A 200 -3.10 10.19 -6.21
N CYS A 201 -1.97 10.57 -6.80
CA CYS A 201 -0.81 11.09 -6.09
C CYS A 201 -0.63 12.60 -6.30
N HIS A 202 -0.77 13.08 -7.55
CA HIS A 202 -0.62 14.48 -7.94
C HIS A 202 -1.96 15.23 -7.76
N MET A 203 -2.33 15.50 -6.51
CA MET A 203 -3.69 15.89 -6.13
C MET A 203 -4.06 17.32 -6.53
N ALA A 204 -3.21 18.28 -6.21
CA ALA A 204 -3.50 19.70 -6.39
C ALA A 204 -2.24 20.54 -6.62
N PRO A 205 -2.35 21.70 -7.26
CA PRO A 205 -1.23 22.63 -7.38
C PRO A 205 -0.85 23.21 -6.02
N LEU A 206 0.41 23.65 -5.91
CA LEU A 206 0.84 24.45 -4.77
C LEU A 206 0.08 25.79 -4.79
N PRO A 207 -0.56 26.21 -3.67
CA PRO A 207 -1.23 27.50 -3.60
C PRO A 207 -0.26 28.65 -3.88
N GLY A 208 -0.68 29.64 -4.66
CA GLY A 208 0.20 30.72 -5.14
C GLY A 208 0.80 31.61 -4.04
N HIS A 209 0.22 31.61 -2.83
CA HIS A 209 0.73 32.34 -1.67
C HIS A 209 1.77 31.54 -0.87
N VAL A 210 1.95 30.24 -1.15
CA VAL A 210 2.91 29.37 -0.48
C VAL A 210 4.22 29.36 -1.26
N LYS A 211 5.29 29.77 -0.59
CA LYS A 211 6.62 29.70 -1.20
C LYS A 211 7.13 28.26 -1.21
N PRO A 212 7.67 27.79 -2.34
CA PRO A 212 8.17 26.41 -2.44
C PRO A 212 9.29 26.06 -1.46
N ASP A 213 10.11 27.00 -1.06
CA ASP A 213 11.22 26.84 -0.12
C ASP A 213 10.81 26.91 1.38
N ASP A 214 9.58 27.32 1.66
CA ASP A 214 9.01 27.29 3.00
C ASP A 214 8.57 25.87 3.36
N SER A 215 9.41 25.17 4.11
CA SER A 215 9.18 23.77 4.48
C SER A 215 7.96 23.59 5.41
N GLU A 216 7.68 24.54 6.29
CA GLU A 216 6.53 24.47 7.21
C GLU A 216 5.22 24.71 6.46
N ALA A 217 5.16 25.74 5.61
CA ALA A 217 4.00 26.04 4.81
C ALA A 217 3.69 24.90 3.81
N THR A 218 4.71 24.33 3.15
CA THR A 218 4.53 23.20 2.22
C THR A 218 4.11 21.92 2.94
N ALA A 219 4.63 21.63 4.13
CA ALA A 219 4.17 20.51 4.95
C ALA A 219 2.72 20.70 5.42
N SER A 220 2.31 21.93 5.75
CA SER A 220 0.92 22.26 6.09
C SER A 220 -0.03 21.99 4.90
N VAL A 221 0.36 22.38 3.69
CA VAL A 221 -0.40 22.07 2.46
C VAL A 221 -0.52 20.56 2.27
N ALA A 222 0.58 19.82 2.37
CA ALA A 222 0.58 18.37 2.21
C ALA A 222 -0.33 17.68 3.25
N LYS A 223 -0.26 18.12 4.52
CA LYS A 223 -1.14 17.62 5.58
C LYS A 223 -2.61 17.87 5.28
N GLY A 224 -2.95 19.08 4.82
CA GLY A 224 -4.32 19.44 4.43
C GLY A 224 -4.84 18.56 3.29
N LEU A 225 -4.03 18.31 2.27
CA LEU A 225 -4.40 17.43 1.15
C LEU A 225 -4.62 15.98 1.60
N LEU A 226 -3.75 15.45 2.45
CA LEU A 226 -3.89 14.09 3.00
C LEU A 226 -5.15 13.94 3.87
N GLN A 227 -5.46 14.95 4.68
CA GLN A 227 -6.64 14.94 5.56
C GLN A 227 -7.96 15.04 4.81
N GLN A 228 -7.98 15.67 3.64
CA GLN A 228 -9.17 15.75 2.79
C GLN A 228 -9.54 14.44 2.12
N ARG A 229 -8.63 13.46 2.12
CA ARG A 229 -8.84 12.20 1.44
C ARG A 229 -9.62 11.24 2.32
N ASP A 230 -10.75 10.76 1.80
CA ASP A 230 -11.43 9.61 2.40
C ASP A 230 -10.55 8.37 2.25
N LEU A 231 -10.28 7.68 3.36
CA LEU A 231 -9.48 6.45 3.40
C LEU A 231 -10.36 5.20 3.47
N ASN A 232 -11.65 5.32 3.22
CA ASN A 232 -12.56 4.20 3.17
C ASN A 232 -12.74 3.71 1.74
N VAL A 233 -12.83 2.40 1.58
CA VAL A 233 -13.24 1.81 0.30
C VAL A 233 -14.72 2.09 0.09
N ASN A 234 -15.06 2.84 -0.94
CA ASN A 234 -16.42 3.24 -1.25
C ASN A 234 -17.05 2.38 -2.34
N THR A 235 -18.27 1.91 -2.08
CA THR A 235 -19.07 1.12 -3.02
C THR A 235 -20.45 1.77 -3.27
N PHE A 236 -21.16 1.22 -4.22
CA PHE A 236 -22.59 1.56 -4.40
C PHE A 236 -23.44 1.00 -3.25
N ALA A 237 -24.63 1.54 -3.06
CA ALA A 237 -25.55 1.07 -2.05
C ALA A 237 -25.89 -0.43 -2.26
N SER A 238 -26.02 -1.19 -1.18
CA SER A 238 -26.18 -2.64 -1.23
C SER A 238 -27.46 -3.08 -1.97
N ASP A 239 -28.53 -2.30 -1.91
CA ASP A 239 -29.77 -2.53 -2.63
C ASP A 239 -29.66 -2.38 -4.16
N ARG A 240 -28.57 -1.75 -4.63
CA ARG A 240 -28.23 -1.58 -6.05
C ARG A 240 -27.28 -2.67 -6.58
N ILE A 241 -26.82 -3.54 -5.71
CA ILE A 241 -25.87 -4.59 -6.05
C ILE A 241 -26.62 -5.93 -6.06
N PRO A 242 -26.62 -6.69 -7.17
CA PRO A 242 -27.32 -7.96 -7.20
C PRO A 242 -26.67 -8.97 -6.25
N GLU A 243 -27.47 -9.61 -5.42
CA GLU A 243 -27.00 -10.69 -4.53
C GLU A 243 -26.45 -11.88 -5.28
N LYS A 244 -27.11 -12.25 -6.40
CA LYS A 244 -26.76 -13.38 -7.24
C LYS A 244 -26.84 -13.00 -8.71
N VAL A 245 -25.92 -13.53 -9.50
CA VAL A 245 -25.90 -13.38 -10.96
C VAL A 245 -25.87 -14.76 -11.60
N THR A 246 -26.80 -15.03 -12.54
CA THR A 246 -26.85 -16.28 -13.29
C THR A 246 -25.99 -16.16 -14.55
N ILE A 247 -25.00 -17.03 -14.67
CA ILE A 247 -24.08 -17.13 -15.81
C ILE A 247 -24.49 -18.33 -16.65
N GLY A 248 -25.27 -18.11 -17.72
CA GLY A 248 -25.88 -19.19 -18.49
C GLY A 248 -25.63 -19.15 -20.00
N ARG A 249 -24.90 -18.15 -20.52
CA ARG A 249 -24.69 -18.00 -21.98
C ARG A 249 -23.99 -19.18 -22.67
N LEU A 250 -23.17 -19.92 -21.92
CA LEU A 250 -22.41 -21.09 -22.42
C LEU A 250 -22.83 -22.39 -21.71
N SER A 251 -24.05 -22.45 -21.17
CA SER A 251 -24.55 -23.58 -20.40
C SER A 251 -25.04 -24.71 -21.31
N GLU A 252 -24.14 -25.33 -22.08
CA GLU A 252 -24.45 -26.50 -22.93
C GLU A 252 -24.43 -27.80 -22.13
N ARG A 253 -23.30 -28.11 -21.53
CA ARG A 253 -23.05 -29.32 -20.75
C ARG A 253 -23.50 -29.21 -19.29
N PHE A 254 -23.31 -28.02 -18.72
CA PHE A 254 -23.62 -27.76 -17.33
C PHE A 254 -24.85 -26.87 -17.19
N GLU A 255 -25.49 -26.91 -16.02
CA GLU A 255 -26.50 -25.94 -15.66
C GLU A 255 -25.88 -24.52 -15.61
N ALA A 256 -26.70 -23.49 -15.70
CA ALA A 256 -26.26 -22.14 -15.55
C ALA A 256 -25.64 -21.93 -14.14
N ALA A 257 -24.41 -21.44 -14.08
CA ALA A 257 -23.73 -21.19 -12.81
C ALA A 257 -24.35 -20.00 -12.09
N VAL A 258 -24.61 -20.14 -10.80
CA VAL A 258 -25.14 -19.07 -9.96
C VAL A 258 -23.98 -18.46 -9.16
N PHE A 259 -23.56 -17.29 -9.56
CA PHE A 259 -22.50 -16.56 -8.91
C PHE A 259 -23.04 -15.75 -7.72
N PRO A 260 -22.52 -15.96 -6.48
CA PRO A 260 -22.98 -15.26 -5.27
C PRO A 260 -22.34 -13.87 -5.19
N HIS A 261 -22.73 -12.97 -6.08
CA HIS A 261 -22.10 -11.67 -6.34
C HIS A 261 -21.99 -10.81 -5.08
N GLY A 262 -23.09 -10.61 -4.36
CA GLY A 262 -23.09 -9.81 -3.14
C GLY A 262 -22.18 -10.38 -2.05
N LYS A 263 -22.18 -11.71 -1.86
CA LYS A 263 -21.30 -12.40 -0.91
C LYS A 263 -19.83 -12.20 -1.24
N VAL A 264 -19.46 -12.30 -2.51
CA VAL A 264 -18.06 -12.13 -2.95
C VAL A 264 -17.64 -10.67 -2.76
N LEU A 265 -18.47 -9.71 -3.15
CA LEU A 265 -18.16 -8.29 -2.97
C LEU A 265 -17.98 -7.94 -1.48
N ASN A 266 -18.87 -8.39 -0.61
CA ASN A 266 -18.77 -8.14 0.84
C ASN A 266 -17.47 -8.74 1.42
N ALA A 267 -17.09 -9.95 1.00
CA ALA A 267 -15.84 -10.57 1.42
C ALA A 267 -14.59 -9.76 0.97
N LEU A 268 -14.62 -9.14 -0.20
CA LEU A 268 -13.56 -8.26 -0.67
C LEU A 268 -13.50 -6.95 0.11
N ILE A 269 -14.66 -6.34 0.39
CA ILE A 269 -14.77 -5.14 1.23
C ILE A 269 -14.20 -5.43 2.63
N ASP A 270 -14.57 -6.55 3.24
CA ASP A 270 -14.09 -6.93 4.56
C ASP A 270 -12.56 -7.13 4.58
N LYS A 271 -12.00 -7.76 3.55
CA LYS A 271 -10.54 -7.95 3.42
C LYS A 271 -9.77 -6.64 3.24
N THR A 272 -10.38 -5.63 2.66
CA THR A 272 -9.74 -4.34 2.37
C THR A 272 -10.03 -3.26 3.40
N ARG A 273 -10.95 -3.50 4.33
CA ARG A 273 -11.47 -2.51 5.30
C ARG A 273 -10.38 -1.85 6.13
N ASP A 274 -9.43 -2.65 6.64
CA ASP A 274 -8.37 -2.16 7.53
C ASP A 274 -7.09 -1.76 6.78
N SER A 275 -7.09 -1.88 5.45
CA SER A 275 -5.97 -1.49 4.61
C SER A 275 -6.04 -0.01 4.25
N LYS A 276 -5.18 0.81 4.85
CA LYS A 276 -5.06 2.23 4.48
C LYS A 276 -4.68 2.42 3.02
N LEU A 277 -3.86 1.52 2.46
CA LEU A 277 -3.49 1.54 1.05
C LEU A 277 -4.71 1.30 0.15
N ALA A 278 -5.52 0.29 0.47
CA ALA A 278 -6.77 0.03 -0.25
C ALA A 278 -7.74 1.22 -0.14
N GLY A 279 -7.97 1.74 1.05
CA GLY A 279 -8.81 2.92 1.27
C GLY A 279 -8.31 4.13 0.47
N TYR A 280 -7.00 4.35 0.42
CA TYR A 280 -6.42 5.46 -0.32
C TYR A 280 -6.69 5.38 -1.83
N PHE A 281 -6.57 4.21 -2.45
CA PHE A 281 -6.70 4.03 -3.90
C PHE A 281 -8.09 3.57 -4.36
N HIS A 282 -8.94 3.10 -3.45
CA HIS A 282 -10.32 2.68 -3.74
C HIS A 282 -11.39 3.54 -3.05
N ASN A 283 -11.04 4.77 -2.67
CA ASN A 283 -11.97 5.70 -2.04
C ASN A 283 -13.01 6.27 -3.01
N GLU A 284 -12.78 6.25 -4.32
CA GLU A 284 -13.78 6.63 -5.29
C GLU A 284 -14.84 5.52 -5.43
N LYS A 285 -16.11 5.93 -5.46
CA LYS A 285 -17.27 5.04 -5.49
C LYS A 285 -17.20 4.06 -6.66
N GLY A 286 -17.20 2.77 -6.36
CA GLY A 286 -17.20 1.70 -7.36
C GLY A 286 -15.84 1.33 -7.96
N THR A 287 -14.73 1.92 -7.50
CA THR A 287 -13.39 1.53 -8.00
C THR A 287 -13.06 0.07 -7.68
N LEU A 288 -13.50 -0.46 -6.55
CA LEU A 288 -13.33 -1.87 -6.20
C LEU A 288 -14.02 -2.79 -7.21
N CYS A 289 -15.17 -2.37 -7.78
CA CYS A 289 -15.91 -3.13 -8.78
C CYS A 289 -15.11 -3.37 -10.06
N GLN A 290 -14.18 -2.45 -10.38
CA GLN A 290 -13.31 -2.57 -11.56
C GLN A 290 -12.32 -3.74 -11.48
N GLY A 291 -12.15 -4.37 -10.33
CA GLY A 291 -11.38 -5.61 -10.21
C GLY A 291 -11.95 -6.74 -11.06
N CYS A 292 -13.28 -6.79 -11.23
CA CYS A 292 -13.98 -7.73 -12.09
C CYS A 292 -14.55 -7.05 -13.36
N HIS A 293 -15.13 -5.86 -13.23
CA HIS A 293 -15.67 -5.06 -14.32
C HIS A 293 -14.59 -4.16 -14.93
N HIS A 294 -13.50 -4.78 -15.37
CA HIS A 294 -12.33 -4.08 -15.87
C HIS A 294 -12.59 -3.37 -17.20
N ASN A 295 -11.73 -2.41 -17.57
CA ASN A 295 -11.81 -1.63 -18.81
C ASN A 295 -13.12 -0.83 -18.99
N SER A 296 -13.84 -0.55 -17.89
CA SER A 296 -14.99 0.35 -17.89
C SER A 296 -14.88 1.32 -16.73
N PRO A 297 -15.44 2.54 -16.85
CA PRO A 297 -15.55 3.45 -15.71
C PRO A 297 -16.34 2.82 -14.56
N PRO A 298 -16.09 3.19 -13.30
CA PRO A 298 -16.92 2.79 -12.19
C PRO A 298 -18.37 3.20 -12.44
N ALA A 299 -19.29 2.25 -12.38
CA ALA A 299 -20.71 2.49 -12.63
C ALA A 299 -21.57 1.59 -11.77
N GLU A 300 -22.78 2.02 -11.43
CA GLU A 300 -23.76 1.25 -10.69
C GLU A 300 -24.24 0.01 -11.46
N ASN A 301 -24.32 0.14 -12.78
CA ASN A 301 -24.65 -0.93 -13.71
C ASN A 301 -23.50 -1.15 -14.70
N PRO A 302 -22.40 -1.79 -14.27
CA PRO A 302 -21.27 -1.98 -15.14
C PRO A 302 -21.61 -2.98 -16.26
N PRO A 303 -20.95 -2.88 -17.44
CA PRO A 303 -21.18 -3.81 -18.53
C PRO A 303 -20.88 -5.24 -18.13
N VAL A 304 -21.68 -6.18 -18.60
CA VAL A 304 -21.49 -7.63 -18.38
C VAL A 304 -20.33 -8.16 -19.22
N CYS A 305 -19.67 -9.23 -18.76
CA CYS A 305 -18.50 -9.81 -19.46
C CYS A 305 -18.76 -10.05 -20.96
N ALA A 306 -19.94 -10.52 -21.30
CA ALA A 306 -20.36 -10.80 -22.67
C ALA A 306 -20.53 -9.58 -23.58
N SER A 307 -20.43 -8.36 -23.03
CA SER A 307 -20.42 -7.12 -23.85
C SER A 307 -19.10 -6.94 -24.61
N CYS A 308 -18.03 -7.50 -24.07
CA CYS A 308 -16.68 -7.39 -24.62
C CYS A 308 -16.07 -8.73 -25.01
N HIS A 309 -16.43 -9.83 -24.33
CA HIS A 309 -15.92 -11.17 -24.59
C HIS A 309 -16.91 -11.95 -25.46
N SER A 310 -16.46 -12.41 -26.62
CA SER A 310 -17.28 -13.18 -27.56
C SER A 310 -17.57 -14.59 -27.04
N ASN A 311 -18.68 -15.20 -27.48
CA ASN A 311 -19.00 -16.59 -27.13
C ASN A 311 -18.07 -17.60 -27.80
N THR A 312 -17.40 -17.23 -28.88
CA THR A 312 -16.50 -18.08 -29.66
C THR A 312 -15.05 -17.61 -29.51
N VAL A 313 -14.12 -18.49 -29.91
CA VAL A 313 -12.69 -18.15 -29.97
C VAL A 313 -12.38 -17.21 -31.14
N GLU A 314 -13.24 -17.20 -32.15
CA GLU A 314 -13.13 -16.27 -33.28
C GLU A 314 -13.32 -14.81 -32.79
N GLY A 315 -12.36 -13.94 -33.10
CA GLY A 315 -12.34 -12.57 -32.62
C GLY A 315 -11.78 -12.40 -31.22
N SER A 316 -11.29 -13.44 -30.57
CA SER A 316 -10.49 -13.36 -29.33
C SER A 316 -9.01 -13.09 -29.68
N ASP A 317 -8.34 -12.39 -28.79
CA ASP A 317 -6.89 -12.19 -28.81
C ASP A 317 -6.30 -12.43 -27.40
N ALA A 318 -4.97 -12.30 -27.28
CA ALA A 318 -4.29 -12.54 -26.00
C ALA A 318 -4.75 -11.58 -24.89
N PHE A 319 -5.27 -10.40 -25.24
CA PHE A 319 -5.75 -9.40 -24.29
C PHE A 319 -7.26 -9.45 -24.04
N ARG A 320 -8.00 -10.10 -24.96
CA ARG A 320 -9.45 -10.25 -24.88
C ARG A 320 -9.86 -11.68 -25.23
N PRO A 321 -9.73 -12.63 -24.28
CA PRO A 321 -10.10 -14.02 -24.49
C PRO A 321 -11.60 -14.17 -24.75
N GLY A 322 -12.00 -15.28 -25.37
CA GLY A 322 -13.41 -15.64 -25.47
C GLY A 322 -14.05 -15.79 -24.08
N LEU A 323 -15.38 -15.71 -24.03
CA LEU A 323 -16.16 -15.62 -22.79
C LEU A 323 -15.87 -16.75 -21.80
N LEU A 324 -15.70 -18.00 -22.27
CA LEU A 324 -15.32 -19.14 -21.44
C LEU A 324 -13.98 -18.91 -20.72
N GLY A 325 -12.98 -18.49 -21.49
CA GLY A 325 -11.66 -18.16 -20.96
C GLY A 325 -11.71 -16.99 -19.97
N ALA A 326 -12.47 -15.95 -20.31
CA ALA A 326 -12.63 -14.77 -19.45
C ALA A 326 -13.20 -15.12 -18.07
N TYR A 327 -14.26 -15.94 -18.01
CA TYR A 327 -14.82 -16.38 -16.72
C TYR A 327 -13.85 -17.25 -15.93
N HIS A 328 -13.23 -18.24 -16.57
CA HIS A 328 -12.34 -19.15 -15.87
C HIS A 328 -11.07 -18.45 -15.39
N GLN A 329 -10.45 -17.60 -16.21
CA GLN A 329 -9.29 -16.82 -15.80
C GLN A 329 -9.63 -15.88 -14.62
N GLN A 330 -10.76 -15.20 -14.69
CA GLN A 330 -11.18 -14.29 -13.62
C GLN A 330 -11.50 -15.03 -12.32
N CYS A 331 -12.30 -16.10 -12.35
CA CYS A 331 -12.73 -16.78 -11.13
C CYS A 331 -11.62 -17.68 -10.57
N ILE A 332 -11.06 -18.57 -11.39
CA ILE A 332 -10.01 -19.52 -10.96
C ILE A 332 -8.74 -18.78 -10.60
N GLY A 333 -8.31 -17.86 -11.46
CA GLY A 333 -7.11 -17.09 -11.22
C GLY A 333 -7.19 -16.22 -9.95
N CYS A 334 -8.35 -15.59 -9.70
CA CYS A 334 -8.57 -14.85 -8.45
C CYS A 334 -8.42 -15.76 -7.22
N HIS A 335 -9.06 -16.95 -7.23
CA HIS A 335 -8.97 -17.90 -6.13
C HIS A 335 -7.54 -18.41 -5.93
N GLU A 336 -6.80 -18.68 -7.01
CA GLU A 336 -5.40 -19.12 -6.95
C GLU A 336 -4.52 -18.01 -6.36
N GLN A 337 -4.62 -16.78 -6.86
CA GLN A 337 -3.81 -15.64 -6.41
C GLN A 337 -4.08 -15.25 -4.96
N MET A 338 -5.32 -15.37 -4.52
CA MET A 338 -5.72 -15.07 -3.13
C MET A 338 -5.57 -16.26 -2.17
N GLY A 339 -5.17 -17.44 -2.65
CA GLY A 339 -5.08 -18.66 -1.84
C GLY A 339 -6.42 -19.15 -1.29
N ILE A 340 -7.53 -18.89 -2.00
CA ILE A 340 -8.88 -19.27 -1.57
C ILE A 340 -9.03 -20.79 -1.61
N GLN A 341 -9.40 -21.40 -0.48
CA GLN A 341 -9.55 -22.84 -0.34
C GLN A 341 -11.00 -23.32 -0.46
N LYS A 342 -11.99 -22.44 -0.31
CA LYS A 342 -13.42 -22.79 -0.36
C LYS A 342 -14.24 -21.73 -1.11
N PRO A 343 -14.67 -22.04 -2.36
CA PRO A 343 -14.29 -23.22 -3.14
C PRO A 343 -12.84 -23.17 -3.59
N ALA A 344 -12.19 -24.31 -3.68
CA ALA A 344 -10.85 -24.37 -4.25
C ALA A 344 -10.90 -24.02 -5.74
N ALA A 345 -9.83 -23.41 -6.24
CA ALA A 345 -9.76 -22.90 -7.62
C ALA A 345 -10.04 -23.98 -8.69
N ARG A 346 -9.71 -25.24 -8.40
CA ARG A 346 -9.88 -26.38 -9.34
C ARG A 346 -11.02 -27.33 -8.94
N ASP A 347 -11.87 -26.94 -8.00
CA ASP A 347 -13.09 -27.71 -7.69
C ASP A 347 -14.21 -27.31 -8.65
N CYS A 348 -14.26 -28.01 -9.79
CA CYS A 348 -15.23 -27.73 -10.85
C CYS A 348 -16.69 -27.88 -10.36
N ASN A 349 -16.95 -28.84 -9.49
CA ASN A 349 -18.28 -29.12 -9.00
C ASN A 349 -18.80 -28.09 -7.99
N ALA A 350 -17.93 -27.33 -7.40
CA ALA A 350 -18.33 -26.23 -6.52
C ALA A 350 -18.98 -25.05 -7.28
N CYS A 351 -18.70 -24.94 -8.58
CA CYS A 351 -19.24 -23.88 -9.43
C CYS A 351 -20.22 -24.41 -10.49
N HIS A 352 -20.08 -25.66 -10.90
CA HIS A 352 -20.85 -26.29 -12.00
C HIS A 352 -21.65 -27.49 -11.54
N VAL A 353 -22.90 -27.58 -12.00
CA VAL A 353 -23.77 -28.76 -11.87
C VAL A 353 -23.95 -29.34 -13.26
N GLU A 354 -23.67 -30.63 -13.43
CA GLU A 354 -23.92 -31.32 -14.70
C GLU A 354 -25.42 -31.41 -14.97
N LYS A 355 -25.83 -31.14 -16.22
CA LYS A 355 -27.20 -31.38 -16.64
C LYS A 355 -27.46 -32.88 -16.61
N ASN A 356 -28.58 -33.29 -16.00
CA ASN A 356 -29.05 -34.64 -16.11
C ASN A 356 -29.29 -34.93 -17.59
N LYS A 357 -28.57 -35.91 -18.16
CA LYS A 357 -28.89 -36.48 -19.47
C LYS A 357 -30.19 -37.24 -19.30
N GLY A 358 -31.32 -36.60 -19.64
CA GLY A 358 -32.61 -37.28 -19.76
C GLY A 358 -32.57 -38.29 -20.87
#